data_6963dece10e13ce994c02d72a3776fc1
#
_entry.id   6963dece10e13ce994c02d72a3776fc1
#
_cell.length_a   1.000
_cell.length_b   1.000
_cell.length_c   1.000
_cell.angle_alpha   90.00
_cell.angle_beta   90.00
_cell.angle_gamma   90.00
#
_symmetry.space_group_name_H-M   'P 1'
#
loop_
_entity.id
_entity.type
_entity.pdbx_description
1 polymer ?
#
loop_
_entity_poly.entity_id
_entity_poly.type
_entity_poly.pdbx_seq_one_letter_code
_entity_poly.pdbx_strand_id
1 'polypeptide(L)'
;MGKFVIKDAKSGVKFDLKAGNGEVILSSEVYNSLTSCKGGIASVQKNAPIAALEDQTVADFEQQKNPKFEVYTDKAGEYRFRLKARNGEIIGTGEGYKKKDSCLNGIESIRKNAPDAKIVEVPAE
;
A
#
# COMPACT_ATOMS: atom_id res chain seq x y z
N MET A 1 4.44 3.53 -15.94
CA MET A 1 4.47 4.46 -14.81
C MET A 1 3.21 4.36 -13.98
N GLY A 2 3.39 4.41 -12.68
CA GLY A 2 2.25 4.32 -11.77
C GLY A 2 1.59 5.67 -11.53
N LYS A 3 0.44 5.62 -10.86
CA LYS A 3 -0.25 6.83 -10.42
C LYS A 3 -1.01 6.57 -9.13
N PHE A 4 -1.08 7.60 -8.29
CA PHE A 4 -1.97 7.60 -7.13
C PHE A 4 -3.28 8.25 -7.56
N VAL A 5 -4.37 7.53 -7.36
CA VAL A 5 -5.71 8.03 -7.71
C VAL A 5 -6.45 8.35 -6.43
N ILE A 6 -6.77 9.63 -6.24
CA ILE A 6 -7.55 10.09 -5.08
C ILE A 6 -9.01 10.10 -5.50
N LYS A 7 -9.85 9.49 -4.69
CA LYS A 7 -11.28 9.41 -4.97
C LYS A 7 -12.09 9.59 -3.69
N ASP A 8 -13.34 10.01 -3.85
CA ASP A 8 -14.25 10.13 -2.73
C ASP A 8 -14.63 8.74 -2.21
N ALA A 9 -14.73 8.64 -0.89
CA ALA A 9 -15.24 7.48 -0.20
C ALA A 9 -16.48 7.91 0.59
N LYS A 10 -17.22 6.96 1.12
CA LYS A 10 -18.49 7.23 1.80
C LYS A 10 -18.38 8.27 2.91
N SER A 11 -17.27 8.32 3.62
CA SER A 11 -17.10 9.21 4.78
C SER A 11 -15.84 10.08 4.68
N GLY A 12 -15.30 10.25 3.47
CA GLY A 12 -14.09 11.04 3.28
C GLY A 12 -13.46 10.81 1.93
N VAL A 13 -12.14 10.76 1.89
CA VAL A 13 -11.37 10.51 0.67
C VAL A 13 -10.34 9.41 0.91
N LYS A 14 -10.03 8.69 -0.15
CA LYS A 14 -8.99 7.64 -0.11
C LYS A 14 -8.16 7.70 -1.38
N PHE A 15 -7.04 6.97 -1.38
CA PHE A 15 -6.26 6.81 -2.59
C PHE A 15 -5.98 5.36 -2.89
N ASP A 16 -5.80 5.07 -4.17
CA ASP A 16 -5.26 3.81 -4.65
C ASP A 16 -3.98 4.09 -5.41
N LEU A 17 -2.99 3.23 -5.28
CA LEU A 17 -1.81 3.27 -6.15
C LEU A 17 -2.02 2.26 -7.26
N LYS A 18 -1.98 2.73 -8.49
CA LYS A 18 -2.10 1.88 -9.67
C LYS A 18 -0.74 1.74 -10.35
N ALA A 19 -0.42 0.53 -10.76
CA ALA A 19 0.78 0.27 -11.57
C ALA A 19 0.57 0.77 -13.00
N GLY A 20 1.62 0.72 -13.81
CA GLY A 20 1.55 1.18 -15.20
C GLY A 20 0.51 0.45 -16.06
N ASN A 21 0.17 -0.80 -15.69
CA ASN A 21 -0.87 -1.57 -16.38
C ASN A 21 -2.29 -1.26 -15.90
N GLY A 22 -2.44 -0.30 -14.99
CA GLY A 22 -3.75 0.09 -14.46
C GLY A 22 -4.27 -0.74 -13.29
N GLU A 23 -3.54 -1.74 -12.85
CA GLU A 23 -3.96 -2.55 -11.71
C GLU A 23 -3.71 -1.82 -10.39
N VAL A 24 -4.67 -1.95 -9.47
CA VAL A 24 -4.51 -1.40 -8.11
C VAL A 24 -3.58 -2.30 -7.33
N ILE A 25 -2.45 -1.75 -6.88
CA ILE A 25 -1.46 -2.50 -6.12
C ILE A 25 -1.41 -2.12 -4.65
N LEU A 26 -2.02 -1.00 -4.27
CA LEU A 26 -2.11 -0.56 -2.87
C LEU A 26 -3.34 0.30 -2.70
N SER A 27 -4.05 0.12 -1.60
CA SER A 27 -5.22 0.95 -1.26
C SER A 27 -5.05 1.53 0.12
N SER A 28 -5.46 2.78 0.30
CA SER A 28 -5.39 3.45 1.60
C SER A 28 -6.67 3.24 2.40
N GLU A 29 -6.60 3.64 3.67
CA GLU A 29 -7.79 3.84 4.48
C GLU A 29 -8.48 5.14 4.06
N VAL A 30 -9.65 5.39 4.61
CA VAL A 30 -10.41 6.63 4.33
C VAL A 30 -9.87 7.74 5.23
N TYR A 31 -9.53 8.87 4.62
CA TYR A 31 -9.07 10.06 5.33
C TYR A 31 -10.19 11.08 5.44
N ASN A 32 -10.17 11.87 6.49
CA ASN A 32 -11.18 12.89 6.73
C ASN A 32 -11.08 14.10 5.79
N SER A 33 -9.92 14.31 5.19
CA SER A 33 -9.69 15.48 4.35
C SER A 33 -8.75 15.14 3.20
N LEU A 34 -8.81 15.95 2.16
CA LEU A 34 -7.88 15.84 1.02
C LEU A 34 -6.43 16.05 1.46
N THR A 35 -6.21 16.99 2.37
CA THR A 35 -4.86 17.27 2.89
C THR A 35 -4.26 16.04 3.58
N SER A 36 -5.05 15.38 4.43
CA SER A 36 -4.60 14.15 5.11
C SER A 36 -4.35 13.02 4.13
N CYS A 37 -5.20 12.90 3.10
CA CYS A 37 -5.04 11.89 2.06
C CYS A 37 -3.72 12.09 1.30
N LYS A 38 -3.43 13.33 0.92
CA LYS A 38 -2.15 13.65 0.25
C LYS A 38 -0.95 13.41 1.16
N GLY A 39 -1.12 13.62 2.45
CA GLY A 39 -0.09 13.27 3.44
C GLY A 39 0.19 11.78 3.46
N GLY A 40 -0.86 10.96 3.36
CA GLY A 40 -0.72 9.50 3.26
C GLY A 40 0.02 9.08 2.00
N ILE A 41 -0.28 9.73 0.86
CA ILE A 41 0.44 9.47 -0.40
C ILE A 41 1.92 9.79 -0.24
N ALA A 42 2.25 10.96 0.33
CA ALA A 42 3.64 11.34 0.56
C ALA A 42 4.35 10.33 1.46
N SER A 43 3.65 9.81 2.46
CA SER A 43 4.18 8.79 3.35
C SER A 43 4.51 7.50 2.58
N VAL A 44 3.63 7.07 1.67
CA VAL A 44 3.90 5.90 0.82
C VAL A 44 5.13 6.14 -0.05
N GLN A 45 5.20 7.30 -0.70
CA GLN A 45 6.33 7.64 -1.57
C GLN A 45 7.65 7.62 -0.83
N LYS A 46 7.65 8.09 0.41
CA LYS A 46 8.85 8.15 1.23
C LYS A 46 9.24 6.80 1.82
N ASN A 47 8.27 6.04 2.30
CA ASN A 47 8.54 4.83 3.07
C ASN A 47 8.65 3.55 2.22
N ALA A 48 7.88 3.44 1.14
CA ALA A 48 7.87 2.21 0.36
C ALA A 48 9.26 1.79 -0.15
N PRO A 49 10.08 2.72 -0.71
CA PRO A 49 11.39 2.31 -1.23
C PRO A 49 12.36 1.78 -0.18
N ILE A 50 12.21 2.21 1.08
CA ILE A 50 13.14 1.85 2.16
C ILE A 50 12.55 0.88 3.17
N ALA A 51 11.28 0.50 3.03
CA ALA A 51 10.60 -0.36 3.99
C ALA A 51 11.20 -1.77 4.00
N ALA A 52 11.40 -2.31 5.19
CA ALA A 52 11.85 -3.69 5.36
C ALA A 52 10.72 -4.66 5.01
N LEU A 53 11.06 -5.88 4.70
CA LEU A 53 10.07 -6.93 4.45
C LEU A 53 9.98 -7.83 5.68
N GLU A 54 8.80 -7.92 6.27
CA GLU A 54 8.54 -8.82 7.39
C GLU A 54 7.57 -9.90 6.91
N ASP A 55 8.07 -11.11 6.73
CA ASP A 55 7.27 -12.21 6.24
C ASP A 55 6.71 -13.01 7.41
N GLN A 56 5.47 -12.71 7.77
CA GLN A 56 4.79 -13.36 8.89
C GLN A 56 4.21 -14.72 8.53
N THR A 57 4.40 -15.17 7.29
CA THR A 57 3.89 -16.47 6.83
C THR A 57 4.84 -17.63 7.15
N VAL A 58 6.07 -17.33 7.56
CA VAL A 58 7.04 -18.35 7.94
C VAL A 58 7.10 -18.48 9.45
N ALA A 59 7.40 -19.71 9.91
CA ALA A 59 7.58 -19.96 11.35
C ALA A 59 8.81 -19.20 11.84
N ASP A 60 8.71 -18.68 13.06
CA ASP A 60 9.81 -17.95 13.71
C ASP A 60 10.30 -16.75 12.90
N PHE A 61 9.38 -16.07 12.18
CA PHE A 61 9.76 -14.88 11.43
C PHE A 61 10.37 -13.82 12.35
N GLU A 62 11.32 -13.05 11.81
CA GLU A 62 11.99 -11.99 12.53
C GLU A 62 11.18 -10.70 12.40
N GLN A 63 10.87 -10.07 13.54
CA GLN A 63 10.16 -8.80 13.55
C GLN A 63 11.09 -7.68 13.08
N GLN A 64 10.63 -6.92 12.09
CA GLN A 64 11.40 -5.81 11.52
C GLN A 64 10.99 -4.49 12.12
N LYS A 65 11.87 -3.49 11.99
CA LYS A 65 11.54 -2.13 12.41
C LYS A 65 10.76 -1.40 11.33
N ASN A 66 9.91 -0.46 11.75
CA ASN A 66 9.19 0.40 10.82
C ASN A 66 10.14 1.38 10.13
N PRO A 67 9.89 1.80 8.88
CA PRO A 67 8.77 1.36 8.04
C PRO A 67 9.00 -0.06 7.51
N LYS A 68 7.89 -0.76 7.29
CA LYS A 68 7.97 -2.15 6.83
C LYS A 68 6.73 -2.57 6.06
N PHE A 69 6.91 -3.56 5.17
CA PHE A 69 5.80 -4.31 4.60
C PHE A 69 5.64 -5.58 5.41
N GLU A 70 4.44 -5.81 5.94
CA GLU A 70 4.12 -7.05 6.64
C GLU A 70 3.34 -7.95 5.70
N VAL A 71 3.87 -9.16 5.46
CA VAL A 71 3.21 -10.17 4.63
C VAL A 71 2.56 -11.19 5.55
N TYR A 72 1.28 -11.47 5.35
CA TYR A 72 0.53 -12.39 6.19
C TYR A 72 -0.51 -13.13 5.35
N THR A 73 -1.14 -14.15 5.93
CA THR A 73 -2.28 -14.83 5.30
C THR A 73 -3.56 -14.39 5.97
N ASP A 74 -4.62 -14.21 5.18
CA ASP A 74 -5.92 -13.84 5.72
C ASP A 74 -6.76 -15.09 6.03
N LYS A 75 -8.00 -14.88 6.45
CA LYS A 75 -8.89 -15.98 6.83
C LYS A 75 -9.23 -16.91 5.66
N ALA A 76 -9.18 -16.39 4.45
CA ALA A 76 -9.43 -17.19 3.24
C ALA A 76 -8.18 -17.93 2.76
N GLY A 77 -7.04 -17.75 3.43
CA GLY A 77 -5.78 -18.39 3.06
C GLY A 77 -5.03 -17.66 1.97
N GLU A 78 -5.46 -16.45 1.62
CA GLU A 78 -4.75 -15.65 0.62
C GLU A 78 -3.62 -14.86 1.25
N TYR A 79 -2.58 -14.60 0.47
CA TYR A 79 -1.43 -13.81 0.91
C TYR A 79 -1.76 -12.34 0.74
N ARG A 80 -1.55 -11.57 1.81
CA ARG A 80 -1.80 -10.13 1.83
C ARG A 80 -0.59 -9.42 2.40
N PHE A 81 -0.51 -8.12 2.14
CA PHE A 81 0.51 -7.29 2.78
C PHE A 81 -0.10 -5.96 3.20
N ARG A 82 0.59 -5.31 4.12
CA ARG A 82 0.28 -3.94 4.51
C ARG A 82 1.59 -3.18 4.70
N LEU A 83 1.56 -1.89 4.39
CA LEU A 83 2.72 -1.03 4.56
C LEU A 83 2.53 -0.19 5.81
N LYS A 84 3.49 -0.24 6.71
CA LYS A 84 3.51 0.58 7.93
C LYS A 84 4.54 1.69 7.80
N ALA A 85 4.15 2.90 8.20
CA ALA A 85 5.04 4.05 8.27
C ALA A 85 5.95 3.94 9.50
N ARG A 86 6.86 4.90 9.65
CA ARG A 86 7.80 4.92 10.78
C ARG A 86 7.09 4.92 12.14
N ASN A 87 5.94 5.57 12.22
CA ASN A 87 5.17 5.62 13.47
C ASN A 87 4.33 4.37 13.74
N GLY A 88 4.42 3.37 12.86
CA GLY A 88 3.68 2.12 13.01
C GLY A 88 2.26 2.14 12.46
N GLU A 89 1.81 3.25 11.92
CA GLU A 89 0.47 3.33 11.32
C GLU A 89 0.44 2.64 9.96
N ILE A 90 -0.68 1.97 9.68
CA ILE A 90 -0.90 1.34 8.38
C ILE A 90 -1.28 2.43 7.37
N ILE A 91 -0.47 2.60 6.35
CA ILE A 91 -0.69 3.63 5.32
C ILE A 91 -1.20 3.07 4.01
N GLY A 92 -1.24 1.75 3.88
CA GLY A 92 -1.82 1.11 2.71
C GLY A 92 -1.83 -0.40 2.86
N THR A 93 -2.76 -1.04 2.14
CA THR A 93 -2.90 -2.49 2.14
C THR A 93 -2.99 -2.99 0.71
N GLY A 94 -2.48 -4.22 0.49
CA GLY A 94 -2.58 -4.88 -0.79
C GLY A 94 -3.83 -5.74 -0.88
N GLU A 95 -4.13 -6.20 -2.09
CA GLU A 95 -5.21 -7.15 -2.31
C GLU A 95 -4.77 -8.55 -1.86
N GLY A 96 -5.71 -9.50 -1.87
CA GLY A 96 -5.39 -10.89 -1.58
C GLY A 96 -4.83 -11.58 -2.82
N TYR A 97 -3.75 -12.31 -2.64
CA TYR A 97 -3.11 -13.08 -3.70
C TYR A 97 -3.17 -14.56 -3.37
N LYS A 98 -3.42 -15.38 -4.37
CA LYS A 98 -3.46 -16.84 -4.18
C LYS A 98 -2.06 -17.43 -4.01
N LYS A 99 -1.05 -16.77 -4.58
CA LYS A 99 0.34 -17.21 -4.49
C LYS A 99 1.19 -16.19 -3.77
N LYS A 100 2.11 -16.67 -2.94
CA LYS A 100 3.04 -15.81 -2.22
C LYS A 100 3.91 -15.00 -3.18
N ASP A 101 4.38 -15.60 -4.26
CA ASP A 101 5.21 -14.91 -5.24
C ASP A 101 4.48 -13.70 -5.84
N SER A 102 3.19 -13.84 -6.12
CA SER A 102 2.38 -12.74 -6.64
C SER A 102 2.29 -11.60 -5.63
N CYS A 103 2.13 -11.94 -4.36
CA CYS A 103 2.10 -10.95 -3.27
C CYS A 103 3.42 -10.19 -3.20
N LEU A 104 4.55 -10.90 -3.23
CA LEU A 104 5.86 -10.27 -3.18
C LEU A 104 6.13 -9.40 -4.41
N ASN A 105 5.65 -9.82 -5.58
CA ASN A 105 5.74 -9.01 -6.80
C ASN A 105 4.94 -7.72 -6.67
N GLY A 106 3.78 -7.77 -6.01
CA GLY A 106 2.99 -6.59 -5.72
C GLY A 106 3.76 -5.58 -4.87
N ILE A 107 4.47 -6.05 -3.86
CA ILE A 107 5.32 -5.20 -3.02
C ILE A 107 6.42 -4.54 -3.86
N GLU A 108 7.10 -5.32 -4.71
CA GLU A 108 8.16 -4.76 -5.56
C GLU A 108 7.60 -3.75 -6.56
N SER A 109 6.40 -3.98 -7.07
CA SER A 109 5.72 -3.02 -7.93
C SER A 109 5.48 -1.69 -7.21
N ILE A 110 5.07 -1.75 -5.93
CA ILE A 110 4.88 -0.54 -5.12
C ILE A 110 6.20 0.20 -4.95
N ARG A 111 7.28 -0.50 -4.64
CA ARG A 111 8.61 0.11 -4.47
C ARG A 111 9.05 0.85 -5.73
N LYS A 112 8.77 0.28 -6.90
CA LYS A 112 9.15 0.87 -8.18
C LYS A 112 8.26 2.04 -8.58
N ASN A 113 6.95 1.91 -8.36
CA ASN A 113 5.98 2.89 -8.87
C ASN A 113 5.76 4.09 -7.94
N ALA A 114 5.78 3.87 -6.63
CA ALA A 114 5.39 4.92 -5.68
C ALA A 114 6.23 6.19 -5.76
N PRO A 115 7.58 6.14 -5.84
CA PRO A 115 8.37 7.36 -5.79
C PRO A 115 8.06 8.37 -6.91
N ASP A 116 7.75 7.87 -8.10
CA ASP A 116 7.54 8.71 -9.28
C ASP A 116 6.09 8.76 -9.74
N ALA A 117 5.17 8.15 -9.00
CA ALA A 117 3.77 8.09 -9.39
C ALA A 117 3.13 9.47 -9.37
N LYS A 118 2.37 9.78 -10.42
CA LYS A 118 1.60 11.02 -10.49
C LYS A 118 0.38 10.93 -9.60
N ILE A 119 -0.03 12.08 -9.05
CA ILE A 119 -1.25 12.16 -8.24
C ILE A 119 -2.38 12.66 -9.13
N VAL A 120 -3.46 11.88 -9.18
CA VAL A 120 -4.64 12.19 -9.99
C VAL A 120 -5.84 12.23 -9.06
N GLU A 121 -6.63 13.31 -9.13
CA GLU A 121 -7.87 13.42 -8.36
C GLU A 121 -9.03 13.09 -9.27
N VAL A 122 -9.87 12.14 -8.84
CA VAL A 122 -11.08 11.78 -9.57
C VAL A 122 -12.21 12.68 -9.06
N PRO A 123 -12.88 13.42 -9.95
CA PRO A 123 -13.98 14.29 -9.53
C PRO A 123 -15.09 13.51 -8.86
N ALA A 124 -15.74 14.13 -7.88
CA ALA A 124 -16.95 13.58 -7.27
C ALA A 124 -18.07 13.53 -8.30
N GLU A 125 -18.82 12.46 -8.30
CA GLU A 125 -19.98 12.31 -9.16
C GLU A 125 -21.25 12.69 -8.42
#